data_ae358d760b72e5941e55a5f6b42429ce
#
_entry.id   ae358d760b72e5941e55a5f6b42429ce
#
_cell.length_a   1.000
_cell.length_b   1.000
_cell.length_c   1.000
_cell.angle_alpha   90.00
_cell.angle_beta   90.00
_cell.angle_gamma   90.00
#
_symmetry.space_group_name_H-M   'P 1'
#
loop_
_entity.id
_entity.type
_entity.pdbx_description
1 polymer ?
#
loop_
_entity_poly.entity_id
_entity_poly.type
_entity_poly.pdbx_seq_one_letter_code
_entity_poly.pdbx_strand_id
1 'polypeptide(L)'
;MKHFSEEAWADFARGIKSETSLEMESHLKSGCSDCAAESAVWERVHAIASHENSYMPPEALVRMVKQEFTARSEPETSPWVLGKLVFDSVAQPLPVGVRAGAPIGRQFVYEAEGLTVDLRLDMQPRSKTICAVGQVLDKGTPRSPGSPTILLWTEKGQPVLETKANEFGEFQLEFEAQDQLRLSIEMAGRRSVRIPLSDLK
;
A
#
# COMPACT_ATOMS: atom_id res chain seq x y z
N MET A 1 41.00 10.22 -34.18
CA MET A 1 40.93 9.69 -32.79
C MET A 1 39.80 8.70 -32.73
N LYS A 2 39.98 7.57 -32.02
CA LYS A 2 38.91 6.56 -31.86
C LYS A 2 37.95 7.04 -30.75
N HIS A 3 36.69 7.28 -31.09
CA HIS A 3 35.65 7.57 -30.10
C HIS A 3 34.95 6.28 -29.68
N PHE A 4 34.39 6.26 -28.48
CA PHE A 4 33.72 5.12 -27.90
C PHE A 4 32.21 5.25 -28.11
N SER A 5 31.47 4.12 -28.06
CA SER A 5 30.03 4.12 -28.21
C SER A 5 29.32 4.61 -26.93
N GLU A 6 28.07 5.06 -27.08
CA GLU A 6 27.21 5.46 -25.95
C GLU A 6 27.08 4.35 -24.92
N GLU A 7 26.94 3.09 -25.35
CA GLU A 7 26.86 1.92 -24.48
C GLU A 7 28.14 1.75 -23.64
N ALA A 8 29.33 1.98 -24.26
CA ALA A 8 30.56 1.91 -23.52
C ALA A 8 30.67 3.00 -22.45
N TRP A 9 30.20 4.21 -22.74
CA TRP A 9 30.14 5.31 -21.78
C TRP A 9 29.13 5.04 -20.66
N ALA A 10 27.96 4.46 -20.96
CA ALA A 10 26.99 4.06 -19.97
C ALA A 10 27.56 3.01 -19.01
N ASP A 11 28.26 1.99 -19.51
CA ASP A 11 28.90 0.97 -18.69
C ASP A 11 30.04 1.53 -17.85
N PHE A 12 30.83 2.44 -18.43
CA PHE A 12 31.92 3.14 -17.75
C PHE A 12 31.39 3.96 -16.55
N ALA A 13 30.32 4.74 -16.75
CA ALA A 13 29.68 5.53 -15.69
C ALA A 13 29.10 4.66 -14.57
N ARG A 14 28.63 3.45 -14.88
CA ARG A 14 28.13 2.45 -13.91
C ARG A 14 29.27 1.71 -13.18
N GLY A 15 30.53 1.94 -13.54
CA GLY A 15 31.65 1.27 -12.96
C GLY A 15 31.85 -0.18 -13.45
N ILE A 16 31.19 -0.56 -14.54
CA ILE A 16 31.38 -1.89 -15.16
C ILE A 16 32.72 -1.93 -15.84
N LYS A 17 33.59 -2.81 -15.38
CA LYS A 17 34.92 -2.98 -15.96
C LYS A 17 34.84 -3.76 -17.28
N SER A 18 35.21 -3.12 -18.36
CA SER A 18 35.36 -3.71 -19.69
C SER A 18 36.83 -3.65 -20.13
N GLU A 19 37.22 -4.38 -21.19
CA GLU A 19 38.54 -4.33 -21.76
C GLU A 19 38.92 -2.91 -22.26
N THR A 20 37.92 -2.13 -22.65
CA THR A 20 38.06 -0.75 -23.13
C THR A 20 38.10 0.31 -22.04
N SER A 21 37.81 -0.02 -20.79
CA SER A 21 37.72 0.97 -19.68
C SER A 21 39.06 1.71 -19.47
N LEU A 22 40.18 1.02 -19.56
CA LEU A 22 41.53 1.62 -19.44
C LEU A 22 41.85 2.56 -20.61
N GLU A 23 41.42 2.18 -21.82
CA GLU A 23 41.55 3.03 -23.01
C GLU A 23 40.75 4.30 -22.88
N MET A 24 39.51 4.20 -22.35
CA MET A 24 38.60 5.32 -22.09
C MET A 24 39.22 6.29 -21.08
N GLU A 25 39.72 5.79 -19.95
CA GLU A 25 40.41 6.61 -18.94
C GLU A 25 41.62 7.35 -19.54
N SER A 26 42.44 6.63 -20.31
CA SER A 26 43.61 7.23 -20.98
C SER A 26 43.17 8.31 -21.96
N HIS A 27 42.13 8.06 -22.73
CA HIS A 27 41.56 9.01 -23.68
C HIS A 27 41.01 10.29 -23.02
N LEU A 28 40.30 10.16 -21.91
CA LEU A 28 39.86 11.31 -21.11
C LEU A 28 41.06 12.12 -20.57
N LYS A 29 42.11 11.44 -20.06
CA LYS A 29 43.34 12.09 -19.60
C LYS A 29 44.08 12.82 -20.70
N SER A 30 43.94 12.41 -21.97
CA SER A 30 44.51 13.10 -23.11
C SER A 30 43.80 14.40 -23.51
N GLY A 31 42.65 14.73 -22.85
CA GLY A 31 41.96 16.01 -22.97
C GLY A 31 40.99 16.08 -24.14
N CYS A 32 40.39 14.97 -24.59
CA CYS A 32 39.37 15.00 -25.62
C CYS A 32 38.05 15.63 -25.04
N SER A 33 37.70 16.81 -25.53
CA SER A 33 36.53 17.57 -25.05
C SER A 33 35.21 16.86 -25.32
N ASP A 34 35.08 16.19 -26.46
CA ASP A 34 33.85 15.52 -26.87
C ASP A 34 33.57 14.31 -25.99
N CYS A 35 34.60 13.47 -25.74
CA CYS A 35 34.49 12.33 -24.85
C CYS A 35 34.31 12.72 -23.39
N ALA A 36 34.89 13.85 -22.96
CA ALA A 36 34.63 14.38 -21.62
C ALA A 36 33.19 14.86 -21.43
N ALA A 37 32.60 15.50 -22.45
CA ALA A 37 31.20 15.89 -22.43
C ALA A 37 30.29 14.67 -22.38
N GLU A 38 30.57 13.65 -23.19
CA GLU A 38 29.78 12.41 -23.22
C GLU A 38 29.85 11.64 -21.87
N SER A 39 31.05 11.48 -21.31
CA SER A 39 31.24 10.90 -19.98
C SER A 39 30.43 11.63 -18.91
N ALA A 40 30.44 12.96 -18.91
CA ALA A 40 29.72 13.77 -17.94
C ALA A 40 28.21 13.60 -18.06
N VAL A 41 27.66 13.41 -19.27
CA VAL A 41 26.24 13.11 -19.48
C VAL A 41 25.88 11.77 -18.82
N TRP A 42 26.63 10.72 -19.09
CA TRP A 42 26.34 9.39 -18.56
C TRP A 42 26.57 9.28 -17.05
N GLU A 43 27.56 9.97 -16.48
CA GLU A 43 27.72 10.10 -15.01
C GLU A 43 26.47 10.74 -14.35
N ARG A 44 25.95 11.80 -15.00
CA ARG A 44 24.74 12.47 -14.53
C ARG A 44 23.50 11.57 -14.61
N VAL A 45 23.34 10.83 -15.71
CA VAL A 45 22.26 9.86 -15.88
C VAL A 45 22.36 8.78 -14.80
N HIS A 46 23.55 8.23 -14.56
CA HIS A 46 23.78 7.23 -13.52
C HIS A 46 23.45 7.76 -12.12
N ALA A 47 23.85 8.99 -11.80
CA ALA A 47 23.56 9.62 -10.51
C ALA A 47 22.05 9.79 -10.29
N ILE A 48 21.31 10.26 -11.31
CA ILE A 48 19.85 10.40 -11.25
C ILE A 48 19.18 9.02 -11.09
N ALA A 49 19.56 8.04 -11.90
CA ALA A 49 19.01 6.69 -11.82
C ALA A 49 19.27 6.01 -10.47
N SER A 50 20.46 6.24 -9.90
CA SER A 50 20.80 5.72 -8.56
C SER A 50 19.97 6.37 -7.47
N HIS A 51 19.66 7.67 -7.59
CA HIS A 51 18.77 8.36 -6.67
C HIS A 51 17.34 7.84 -6.77
N GLU A 52 16.82 7.62 -7.99
CA GLU A 52 15.48 7.01 -8.21
C GLU A 52 15.37 5.60 -7.61
N ASN A 53 16.42 4.78 -7.72
CA ASN A 53 16.46 3.45 -7.11
C ASN A 53 16.40 3.47 -5.57
N SER A 54 16.78 4.57 -4.94
CA SER A 54 16.68 4.75 -3.49
C SER A 54 15.32 5.28 -3.03
N TYR A 55 14.44 5.64 -3.98
CA TYR A 55 13.11 6.15 -3.66
C TYR A 55 12.24 5.07 -3.01
N MET A 56 11.81 5.33 -1.80
CA MET A 56 10.82 4.52 -1.08
C MET A 56 9.44 5.16 -1.26
N PRO A 57 8.54 4.51 -1.98
CA PRO A 57 7.19 5.06 -2.13
C PRO A 57 6.48 5.11 -0.77
N PRO A 58 5.58 6.09 -0.54
CA PRO A 58 4.79 6.16 0.68
C PRO A 58 4.07 4.84 0.95
N GLU A 59 4.12 4.35 2.19
CA GLU A 59 3.52 3.06 2.58
C GLU A 59 2.03 2.95 2.22
N ALA A 60 1.30 4.06 2.29
CA ALA A 60 -0.10 4.10 1.89
C ALA A 60 -0.30 3.72 0.41
N LEU A 61 0.55 4.22 -0.49
CA LEU A 61 0.49 3.90 -1.91
C LEU A 61 0.89 2.44 -2.17
N VAL A 62 1.94 1.96 -1.50
CA VAL A 62 2.34 0.53 -1.59
C VAL A 62 1.20 -0.38 -1.15
N ARG A 63 0.51 -0.01 -0.07
CA ARG A 63 -0.64 -0.76 0.44
C ARG A 63 -1.80 -0.77 -0.55
N MET A 64 -2.15 0.38 -1.14
CA MET A 64 -3.19 0.45 -2.16
C MET A 64 -2.89 -0.45 -3.36
N VAL A 65 -1.66 -0.41 -3.88
CA VAL A 65 -1.26 -1.25 -5.02
C VAL A 65 -1.29 -2.73 -4.66
N LYS A 66 -0.81 -3.11 -3.48
CA LYS A 66 -0.87 -4.49 -3.00
C LYS A 66 -2.32 -4.98 -2.87
N GLN A 67 -3.23 -4.16 -2.37
CA GLN A 67 -4.65 -4.49 -2.26
C GLN A 67 -5.30 -4.71 -3.64
N GLU A 68 -5.04 -3.81 -4.60
CA GLU A 68 -5.55 -3.99 -5.98
C GLU A 68 -4.96 -5.23 -6.67
N PHE A 69 -3.68 -5.52 -6.42
CA PHE A 69 -3.03 -6.70 -6.98
C PHE A 69 -3.63 -7.99 -6.41
N THR A 70 -3.84 -8.05 -5.10
CA THR A 70 -4.48 -9.20 -4.44
C THR A 70 -5.89 -9.43 -4.97
N ALA A 71 -6.67 -8.36 -5.18
CA ALA A 71 -8.01 -8.45 -5.76
C ALA A 71 -8.03 -9.04 -7.17
N ARG A 72 -7.01 -8.71 -7.98
CA ARG A 72 -6.89 -9.22 -9.36
C ARG A 72 -6.35 -10.64 -9.43
N SER A 73 -5.65 -11.09 -8.38
CA SER A 73 -5.03 -12.42 -8.35
C SER A 73 -5.98 -13.53 -7.88
N GLU A 74 -7.13 -13.19 -7.30
CA GLU A 74 -8.15 -14.17 -6.92
C GLU A 74 -9.08 -14.48 -8.11
N PRO A 75 -9.50 -15.72 -8.31
CA PRO A 75 -10.35 -16.10 -9.44
C PRO A 75 -11.69 -15.35 -9.40
N GLU A 76 -12.16 -14.88 -10.55
CA GLU A 76 -13.38 -14.08 -10.77
C GLU A 76 -14.70 -14.73 -10.31
N THR A 77 -14.63 -15.94 -9.77
CA THR A 77 -15.82 -16.72 -9.37
C THR A 77 -16.38 -16.35 -7.99
N SER A 78 -15.75 -15.47 -7.25
CA SER A 78 -16.25 -15.06 -5.93
C SER A 78 -17.19 -13.86 -6.04
N PRO A 79 -18.39 -13.89 -5.48
CA PRO A 79 -19.35 -12.78 -5.50
C PRO A 79 -18.98 -11.68 -4.50
N TRP A 80 -17.75 -11.20 -4.55
CA TRP A 80 -17.25 -10.14 -3.65
C TRP A 80 -16.55 -9.01 -4.42
N VAL A 81 -16.41 -7.88 -3.76
CA VAL A 81 -15.64 -6.72 -4.22
C VAL A 81 -14.65 -6.29 -3.15
N LEU A 82 -13.51 -5.75 -3.56
CA LEU A 82 -12.53 -5.21 -2.65
C LEU A 82 -12.93 -3.80 -2.19
N GLY A 83 -12.88 -3.55 -0.89
CA GLY A 83 -13.00 -2.21 -0.33
C GLY A 83 -11.78 -1.37 -0.71
N LYS A 84 -12.03 -0.22 -1.36
CA LYS A 84 -11.00 0.76 -1.68
C LYS A 84 -10.71 1.60 -0.45
N LEU A 85 -9.46 1.59 0.05
CA LEU A 85 -9.03 2.46 1.14
C LEU A 85 -9.04 3.92 0.65
N VAL A 86 -9.82 4.78 1.32
CA VAL A 86 -9.92 6.22 1.02
C VAL A 86 -9.34 7.09 2.12
N PHE A 87 -9.22 6.57 3.34
CA PHE A 87 -8.62 7.26 4.47
C PHE A 87 -7.87 6.30 5.40
N ASP A 88 -6.72 6.75 5.92
CA ASP A 88 -5.92 6.08 6.94
C ASP A 88 -5.33 7.16 7.87
N SER A 89 -5.70 7.14 9.14
CA SER A 89 -5.29 8.17 10.11
C SER A 89 -3.78 8.25 10.35
N VAL A 90 -3.04 7.20 10.06
CA VAL A 90 -1.56 7.20 10.19
C VAL A 90 -0.88 7.74 8.94
N ALA A 91 -1.50 7.56 7.77
CA ALA A 91 -0.93 7.99 6.50
C ALA A 91 -1.20 9.47 6.18
N GLN A 92 -2.21 10.07 6.81
CA GLN A 92 -2.54 11.49 6.62
C GLN A 92 -2.03 12.30 7.82
N PRO A 93 -1.16 13.30 7.62
CA PRO A 93 -0.73 14.17 8.71
C PRO A 93 -1.92 14.93 9.28
N LEU A 94 -2.06 14.91 10.62
CA LEU A 94 -3.07 15.69 11.31
C LEU A 94 -2.87 17.18 11.01
N PRO A 95 -3.94 17.96 10.82
CA PRO A 95 -3.85 19.40 10.66
C PRO A 95 -3.10 20.03 11.86
N VAL A 96 -2.21 20.99 11.56
CA VAL A 96 -1.46 21.71 12.58
C VAL A 96 -2.44 22.41 13.53
N GLY A 97 -2.40 22.05 14.82
CA GLY A 97 -3.26 22.64 15.85
C GLY A 97 -4.11 21.65 16.65
N VAL A 98 -4.21 20.40 16.21
CA VAL A 98 -4.81 19.33 17.02
C VAL A 98 -3.75 18.82 17.99
N ARG A 99 -4.00 18.91 19.30
CA ARG A 99 -3.12 18.31 20.30
C ARG A 99 -3.11 16.80 20.06
N ALA A 100 -1.99 16.29 19.58
CA ALA A 100 -1.75 14.86 19.45
C ALA A 100 -1.68 14.23 20.86
N GLY A 101 -2.83 13.88 21.42
CA GLY A 101 -2.87 12.77 22.34
C GLY A 101 -2.40 11.54 21.54
N ALA A 102 -1.62 10.64 22.15
CA ALA A 102 -1.20 9.42 21.47
C ALA A 102 -2.44 8.78 20.82
N PRO A 103 -2.39 8.43 19.52
CA PRO A 103 -3.56 7.85 18.85
C PRO A 103 -3.89 6.53 19.55
N ILE A 104 -5.03 6.50 20.24
CA ILE A 104 -5.50 5.30 20.97
C ILE A 104 -6.00 4.24 19.97
N GLY A 105 -5.93 4.51 18.67
CA GLY A 105 -6.35 3.60 17.62
C GLY A 105 -6.07 4.13 16.25
N ARG A 106 -6.02 3.24 15.28
CA ARG A 106 -5.86 3.55 13.85
C ARG A 106 -7.22 3.48 13.17
N GLN A 107 -7.59 4.55 12.47
CA GLN A 107 -8.86 4.65 11.76
C GLN A 107 -8.64 4.52 10.26
N PHE A 108 -9.52 3.78 9.62
CA PHE A 108 -9.58 3.55 8.19
C PHE A 108 -10.97 3.84 7.65
N VAL A 109 -11.07 4.35 6.45
CA VAL A 109 -12.33 4.42 5.72
C VAL A 109 -12.15 3.72 4.38
N TYR A 110 -13.06 2.80 4.09
CA TYR A 110 -13.11 2.06 2.84
C TYR A 110 -14.40 2.37 2.08
N GLU A 111 -14.33 2.34 0.76
CA GLU A 111 -15.49 2.49 -0.12
C GLU A 111 -15.60 1.32 -1.10
N ALA A 112 -16.78 0.78 -1.29
CA ALA A 112 -17.11 -0.22 -2.29
C ALA A 112 -18.60 -0.24 -2.61
N GLU A 113 -18.98 -0.26 -3.88
CA GLU A 113 -20.37 -0.44 -4.36
C GLU A 113 -21.43 0.43 -3.66
N GLY A 114 -21.10 1.68 -3.38
CA GLY A 114 -22.01 2.59 -2.68
C GLY A 114 -22.04 2.43 -1.17
N LEU A 115 -21.24 1.52 -0.62
CA LEU A 115 -21.02 1.41 0.82
C LEU A 115 -19.79 2.22 1.22
N THR A 116 -19.83 2.80 2.42
CA THR A 116 -18.68 3.34 3.13
C THR A 116 -18.54 2.56 4.42
N VAL A 117 -17.35 2.10 4.72
CA VAL A 117 -17.01 1.36 5.94
C VAL A 117 -15.98 2.17 6.71
N ASP A 118 -16.40 2.73 7.84
CA ASP A 118 -15.50 3.34 8.81
C ASP A 118 -15.07 2.25 9.80
N LEU A 119 -13.77 2.09 10.00
CA LEU A 119 -13.20 1.04 10.84
C LEU A 119 -12.09 1.62 11.71
N ARG A 120 -12.24 1.50 13.01
CA ARG A 120 -11.23 1.85 13.99
C ARG A 120 -10.69 0.58 14.65
N LEU A 121 -9.38 0.48 14.73
CA LEU A 121 -8.66 -0.63 15.34
C LEU A 121 -7.85 -0.10 16.54
N ASP A 122 -8.19 -0.59 17.72
CA ASP A 122 -7.51 -0.27 18.98
C ASP A 122 -6.73 -1.51 19.45
N MET A 123 -5.41 -1.41 19.53
CA MET A 123 -4.58 -2.46 20.09
C MET A 123 -4.53 -2.30 21.61
N GLN A 124 -4.91 -3.33 22.35
CA GLN A 124 -4.86 -3.29 23.82
C GLN A 124 -3.40 -3.32 24.32
N PRO A 125 -3.00 -2.40 25.21
CA PRO A 125 -1.66 -2.38 25.79
C PRO A 125 -1.35 -3.71 26.46
N ARG A 126 -0.17 -4.30 26.14
CA ARG A 126 0.32 -5.57 26.70
C ARG A 126 -0.48 -6.82 26.33
N SER A 127 -1.38 -6.72 25.36
CA SER A 127 -2.14 -7.83 24.81
C SER A 127 -1.89 -7.93 23.30
N LYS A 128 -2.13 -9.10 22.73
CA LYS A 128 -2.23 -9.26 21.26
C LYS A 128 -3.65 -9.06 20.77
N THR A 129 -4.55 -8.62 21.64
CA THR A 129 -5.97 -8.42 21.30
C THR A 129 -6.16 -7.08 20.62
N ILE A 130 -6.87 -7.11 19.52
CA ILE A 130 -7.33 -5.94 18.77
C ILE A 130 -8.82 -5.82 19.00
N CYS A 131 -9.26 -4.63 19.40
CA CYS A 131 -10.67 -4.24 19.40
C CYS A 131 -10.93 -3.47 18.11
N ALA A 132 -11.80 -3.99 17.26
CA ALA A 132 -12.26 -3.34 16.04
C ALA A 132 -13.68 -2.81 16.27
N VAL A 133 -13.86 -1.50 16.12
CA VAL A 133 -15.18 -0.85 16.11
C VAL A 133 -15.39 -0.28 14.73
N GLY A 134 -16.52 -0.56 14.11
CA GLY A 134 -16.79 -0.09 12.77
C GLY A 134 -18.24 0.28 12.52
N GLN A 135 -18.45 0.98 11.41
CA GLN A 135 -19.77 1.33 10.92
C GLN A 135 -19.83 1.15 9.40
N VAL A 136 -20.87 0.47 8.94
CA VAL A 136 -21.20 0.33 7.53
C VAL A 136 -22.28 1.33 7.18
N LEU A 137 -22.01 2.23 6.25
CA LEU A 137 -22.94 3.24 5.76
C LEU A 137 -23.30 2.94 4.31
N ASP A 138 -24.59 2.93 3.98
CA ASP A 138 -25.08 2.81 2.60
C ASP A 138 -25.42 4.19 2.04
N LYS A 139 -24.75 4.60 0.98
CA LYS A 139 -24.99 5.89 0.31
C LYS A 139 -26.40 5.98 -0.28
N GLY A 140 -27.01 4.84 -0.64
CA GLY A 140 -28.40 4.78 -1.16
C GLY A 140 -29.47 4.84 -0.08
N THR A 141 -29.19 4.31 1.11
CA THR A 141 -30.08 4.27 2.28
C THR A 141 -29.34 4.67 3.56
N PRO A 142 -28.99 5.96 3.73
CA PRO A 142 -28.08 6.39 4.80
C PRO A 142 -28.61 6.15 6.23
N ARG A 143 -29.92 5.96 6.41
CA ARG A 143 -30.53 5.80 7.73
C ARG A 143 -30.68 4.35 8.19
N SER A 144 -30.54 3.38 7.30
CA SER A 144 -30.66 1.97 7.64
C SER A 144 -29.98 1.10 6.57
N PRO A 145 -28.70 0.80 6.70
CA PRO A 145 -28.01 -0.10 5.77
C PRO A 145 -28.50 -1.56 5.89
N GLY A 146 -29.50 -1.83 6.73
CA GLY A 146 -29.84 -3.16 7.19
C GLY A 146 -28.94 -3.59 8.34
N SER A 147 -28.94 -4.89 8.63
CA SER A 147 -28.03 -5.49 9.62
C SER A 147 -27.01 -6.36 8.91
N PRO A 148 -25.92 -5.78 8.35
CA PRO A 148 -24.91 -6.55 7.65
C PRO A 148 -24.24 -7.57 8.58
N THR A 149 -23.92 -8.75 8.02
CA THR A 149 -23.10 -9.75 8.71
C THR A 149 -21.64 -9.40 8.47
N ILE A 150 -20.87 -9.37 9.53
CA ILE A 150 -19.45 -9.06 9.54
C ILE A 150 -18.69 -10.34 9.87
N LEU A 151 -17.82 -10.75 8.97
CA LEU A 151 -17.04 -11.98 9.08
C LEU A 151 -15.55 -11.65 9.06
N LEU A 152 -14.81 -12.21 10.00
CA LEU A 152 -13.35 -12.14 10.01
C LEU A 152 -12.78 -13.47 9.52
N TRP A 153 -11.86 -13.40 8.55
CA TRP A 153 -11.26 -14.56 7.91
C TRP A 153 -9.74 -14.54 8.01
N THR A 154 -9.14 -15.72 8.09
CA THR A 154 -7.70 -15.87 7.84
C THR A 154 -7.43 -15.79 6.32
N GLU A 155 -6.16 -15.62 5.94
CA GLU A 155 -5.71 -15.71 4.54
C GLU A 155 -6.13 -17.03 3.87
N LYS A 156 -6.09 -18.13 4.62
CA LYS A 156 -6.46 -19.46 4.14
C LYS A 156 -7.96 -19.68 3.97
N GLY A 157 -8.77 -18.64 4.17
CA GLY A 157 -10.22 -18.72 4.03
C GLY A 157 -10.92 -19.45 5.18
N GLN A 158 -10.31 -19.52 6.36
CA GLN A 158 -10.96 -20.07 7.55
C GLN A 158 -11.65 -18.95 8.33
N PRO A 159 -12.92 -19.11 8.74
CA PRO A 159 -13.62 -18.14 9.55
C PRO A 159 -12.98 -18.07 10.94
N VAL A 160 -12.73 -16.84 11.41
CA VAL A 160 -12.20 -16.58 12.76
C VAL A 160 -13.33 -16.15 13.68
N LEU A 161 -14.20 -15.27 13.19
CA LEU A 161 -15.27 -14.66 13.98
C LEU A 161 -16.38 -14.12 13.07
N GLU A 162 -17.61 -14.16 13.59
CA GLU A 162 -18.79 -13.61 12.94
C GLU A 162 -19.57 -12.74 13.94
N THR A 163 -20.07 -11.60 13.48
CA THR A 163 -21.00 -10.75 14.22
C THR A 163 -22.00 -10.10 13.26
N LYS A 164 -23.08 -9.56 13.81
CA LYS A 164 -24.03 -8.75 13.04
C LYS A 164 -23.94 -7.30 13.48
N ALA A 165 -23.93 -6.40 12.52
CA ALA A 165 -24.09 -4.99 12.80
C ALA A 165 -25.53 -4.69 13.26
N ASN A 166 -25.69 -3.62 14.02
CA ASN A 166 -27.00 -3.12 14.41
C ASN A 166 -27.72 -2.44 13.21
N GLU A 167 -28.92 -1.92 13.45
CA GLU A 167 -29.72 -1.21 12.43
C GLU A 167 -29.05 0.05 11.87
N PHE A 168 -28.08 0.62 12.58
CA PHE A 168 -27.27 1.76 12.14
C PHE A 168 -25.98 1.34 11.43
N GLY A 169 -25.77 0.03 11.24
CA GLY A 169 -24.57 -0.53 10.63
C GLY A 169 -23.36 -0.59 11.55
N GLU A 170 -23.52 -0.33 12.85
CA GLU A 170 -22.43 -0.37 13.83
C GLU A 170 -22.12 -1.79 14.29
N PHE A 171 -20.84 -2.11 14.41
CA PHE A 171 -20.37 -3.41 14.87
C PHE A 171 -19.10 -3.29 15.71
N GLN A 172 -18.86 -4.31 16.52
CA GLN A 172 -17.65 -4.47 17.32
C GLN A 172 -17.15 -5.90 17.25
N LEU A 173 -15.84 -6.07 17.16
CA LEU A 173 -15.13 -7.34 17.15
C LEU A 173 -13.92 -7.28 18.07
N GLU A 174 -13.63 -8.37 18.76
CA GLU A 174 -12.37 -8.57 19.48
C GLU A 174 -11.70 -9.83 18.96
N PHE A 175 -10.44 -9.72 18.56
CA PHE A 175 -9.68 -10.83 18.00
C PHE A 175 -8.19 -10.70 18.29
N GLU A 176 -7.46 -11.80 18.22
CA GLU A 176 -6.01 -11.78 18.34
C GLU A 176 -5.37 -11.27 17.05
N ALA A 177 -4.33 -10.42 17.20
CA ALA A 177 -3.54 -9.95 16.07
C ALA A 177 -2.86 -11.13 15.35
N GLN A 178 -3.24 -11.33 14.10
CA GLN A 178 -2.68 -12.33 13.19
C GLN A 178 -2.31 -11.65 11.88
N ASP A 179 -1.33 -12.21 11.18
CA ASP A 179 -0.97 -11.72 9.86
C ASP A 179 -2.08 -12.07 8.85
N GLN A 180 -2.34 -11.14 7.92
CA GLN A 180 -3.21 -11.34 6.76
C GLN A 180 -4.67 -11.72 7.08
N LEU A 181 -5.27 -11.08 8.07
CA LEU A 181 -6.71 -11.16 8.31
C LEU A 181 -7.48 -10.38 7.25
N ARG A 182 -8.70 -10.82 6.96
CA ARG A 182 -9.65 -10.16 6.06
C ARG A 182 -11.00 -9.99 6.73
N LEU A 183 -11.57 -8.80 6.64
CA LEU A 183 -12.94 -8.53 7.05
C LEU A 183 -13.84 -8.62 5.83
N SER A 184 -14.93 -9.41 5.92
CA SER A 184 -15.99 -9.46 4.91
C SER A 184 -17.26 -8.87 5.47
N ILE A 185 -17.92 -8.05 4.68
CA ILE A 185 -19.21 -7.43 5.02
C ILE A 185 -20.23 -8.00 4.04
N GLU A 186 -21.21 -8.72 4.56
CA GLU A 186 -22.25 -9.37 3.78
C GLU A 186 -23.58 -8.69 3.97
N MET A 187 -24.21 -8.33 2.86
CA MET A 187 -25.54 -7.70 2.82
C MET A 187 -26.47 -8.47 1.90
N ALA A 188 -27.71 -8.62 2.30
CA ALA A 188 -28.71 -9.30 1.48
C ALA A 188 -28.87 -8.63 0.11
N GLY A 189 -28.77 -9.42 -0.96
CA GLY A 189 -28.97 -8.96 -2.33
C GLY A 189 -27.83 -8.15 -2.93
N ARG A 190 -26.66 -8.08 -2.27
CA ARG A 190 -25.45 -7.40 -2.77
C ARG A 190 -24.25 -8.34 -2.74
N ARG A 191 -23.21 -7.97 -3.50
CA ARG A 191 -21.90 -8.64 -3.38
C ARG A 191 -21.28 -8.32 -2.03
N SER A 192 -20.57 -9.27 -1.45
CA SER A 192 -19.85 -9.02 -0.21
C SER A 192 -18.68 -8.06 -0.45
N VAL A 193 -18.41 -7.18 0.52
CA VAL A 193 -17.26 -6.28 0.50
C VAL A 193 -16.15 -6.90 1.34
N ARG A 194 -14.95 -7.05 0.77
CA ARG A 194 -13.77 -7.56 1.49
C ARG A 194 -12.78 -6.44 1.77
N ILE A 195 -12.28 -6.41 2.99
CA ILE A 195 -11.31 -5.44 3.48
C ILE A 195 -10.12 -6.20 4.04
N PRO A 196 -8.93 -6.08 3.46
CA PRO A 196 -7.73 -6.67 4.04
C PRO A 196 -7.33 -5.90 5.30
N LEU A 197 -7.05 -6.62 6.37
CA LEU A 197 -6.51 -6.09 7.63
C LEU A 197 -5.00 -6.40 7.71
N SER A 198 -4.26 -6.08 6.65
CA SER A 198 -2.81 -6.19 6.63
C SER A 198 -2.16 -5.02 7.39
N ASP A 199 -0.99 -5.27 7.99
CA ASP A 199 -0.17 -4.26 8.70
C ASP A 199 -0.81 -3.70 10.00
N LEU A 200 -1.39 -4.57 10.81
CA LEU A 200 -1.91 -4.24 12.15
C LEU A 200 -0.80 -4.18 13.23
N LYS A 201 0.47 -4.24 12.83
CA LYS A 201 1.65 -4.18 13.71
C LYS A 201 2.17 -2.77 13.84
#